data_ad95aed0f6ef740c45f3eeb12aab232c
#
_entry.id   ad95aed0f6ef740c45f3eeb12aab232c
#
_cell.length_a   1.000
_cell.length_b   1.000
_cell.length_c   1.000
_cell.angle_alpha   90.00
_cell.angle_beta   90.00
_cell.angle_gamma   90.00
#
_symmetry.space_group_name_H-M   'P 1'
#
loop_
_entity.id
_entity.type
_entity.pdbx_description
1 polymer ?
#
loop_
_entity_poly.entity_id
_entity_poly.type
_entity_poly.pdbx_seq_one_letter_code
_entity_poly.pdbx_strand_id
1 'polypeptide(L)'
;YKEYALTDIMTGLKSRYAYTIFEAQQKTGSPSNALHLIFLDIDMLKKANDTLGHVAGDEMIIAVSKCIKDAFGDVAECFRMGGDEFLVAMTAETEVVHERVALFNRLVSQWSGRYVDRLTVSYGVASANEYPGLNFEELLKTADNMMYDSKKQQTGCR
;
A
#
# COMPACT_ATOMS: atom_id res chain seq x y z
N TYR A 1 1.71 -12.82 -22.43
CA TYR A 1 0.65 -11.83 -22.60
C TYR A 1 -0.12 -11.62 -21.29
N LYS A 2 -0.57 -12.72 -20.69
CA LYS A 2 -1.26 -12.67 -19.39
C LYS A 2 -0.37 -12.14 -18.27
N GLU A 3 0.93 -12.44 -18.33
CA GLU A 3 1.87 -11.99 -17.31
C GLU A 3 2.00 -10.46 -17.27
N TYR A 4 1.98 -9.82 -18.44
CA TYR A 4 2.03 -8.36 -18.50
C TYR A 4 0.80 -7.71 -17.86
N ALA A 5 -0.37 -8.34 -17.98
CA ALA A 5 -1.59 -7.81 -17.39
C ALA A 5 -1.56 -7.90 -15.84
N LEU A 6 -0.83 -8.86 -15.29
CA LEU A 6 -0.76 -9.10 -13.85
C LEU A 6 0.31 -8.28 -13.14
N THR A 7 1.18 -7.62 -13.90
CA THR A 7 2.29 -6.83 -13.34
C THR A 7 2.16 -5.37 -13.78
N ASP A 8 2.30 -4.46 -12.83
CA ASP A 8 2.39 -3.03 -13.14
C ASP A 8 3.79 -2.73 -13.66
N ILE A 9 3.86 -2.26 -14.90
CA ILE A 9 5.15 -2.10 -15.60
C ILE A 9 6.05 -1.08 -14.89
N MET A 10 5.48 0.02 -14.41
CA MET A 10 6.24 1.09 -13.79
C MET A 10 6.89 0.66 -12.48
N THR A 11 6.17 -0.11 -11.67
CA THR A 11 6.60 -0.42 -10.30
C THR A 11 7.06 -1.86 -10.10
N GLY A 12 6.65 -2.76 -10.99
CA GLY A 12 6.90 -4.19 -10.82
C GLY A 12 6.04 -4.86 -9.76
N LEU A 13 5.15 -4.12 -9.11
CA LEU A 13 4.16 -4.71 -8.21
C LEU A 13 3.05 -5.37 -9.02
N LYS A 14 2.18 -6.12 -8.34
CA LYS A 14 0.99 -6.67 -8.99
C LYS A 14 0.08 -5.53 -9.42
N SER A 15 -0.55 -5.69 -10.59
CA SER A 15 -1.39 -4.66 -11.18
C SER A 15 -2.75 -4.59 -10.51
N ARG A 16 -3.50 -3.53 -10.81
CA ARG A 16 -4.91 -3.41 -10.41
C ARG A 16 -5.72 -4.59 -10.94
N TYR A 17 -5.41 -5.05 -12.14
CA TYR A 17 -6.08 -6.23 -12.70
C TYR A 17 -5.80 -7.48 -11.87
N ALA A 18 -4.54 -7.68 -11.47
CA ALA A 18 -4.19 -8.78 -10.57
C ALA A 18 -4.95 -8.69 -9.25
N TYR A 19 -5.14 -7.47 -8.73
CA TYR A 19 -5.94 -7.27 -7.53
C TYR A 19 -7.39 -7.71 -7.74
N THR A 20 -7.98 -7.41 -8.88
CA THR A 20 -9.37 -7.81 -9.21
C THR A 20 -9.51 -9.34 -9.12
N ILE A 21 -8.52 -10.07 -9.63
CA ILE A 21 -8.50 -11.54 -9.54
C ILE A 21 -8.35 -11.99 -8.09
N PHE A 22 -7.43 -11.37 -7.36
CA PHE A 22 -7.20 -11.67 -5.95
C PHE A 22 -8.48 -11.44 -5.12
N GLU A 23 -9.14 -10.31 -5.33
CA GLU A 23 -10.37 -9.96 -4.63
C GLU A 23 -11.46 -11.00 -4.89
N ALA A 24 -11.60 -11.47 -6.12
CA ALA A 24 -12.58 -12.48 -6.48
C ALA A 24 -12.33 -13.81 -5.76
N GLN A 25 -11.07 -14.09 -5.41
CA GLN A 25 -10.68 -15.28 -4.65
C GLN A 25 -10.96 -15.16 -3.16
N GLN A 26 -11.14 -13.92 -2.66
CA GLN A 26 -11.47 -13.64 -1.26
C GLN A 26 -12.98 -13.75 -1.07
N LYS A 27 -13.45 -14.97 -1.13
CA LYS A 27 -14.89 -15.21 -1.21
C LYS A 27 -15.63 -14.96 0.07
N THR A 28 -16.95 -15.15 -0.05
CA THR A 28 -17.96 -15.03 0.99
C THR A 28 -17.53 -15.66 2.31
N GLY A 29 -17.81 -14.97 3.39
CA GLY A 29 -17.48 -15.37 4.73
C GLY A 29 -16.39 -14.49 5.33
N SER A 30 -15.99 -14.82 6.53
CA SER A 30 -14.94 -14.09 7.21
C SER A 30 -13.57 -14.52 6.70
N PRO A 31 -12.65 -13.58 6.47
CA PRO A 31 -11.28 -13.94 6.11
C PRO A 31 -10.58 -14.64 7.29
N SER A 32 -9.42 -15.25 7.00
CA SER A 32 -8.56 -15.81 8.03
C SER A 32 -8.25 -14.75 9.10
N ASN A 33 -8.23 -15.15 10.37
CA ASN A 33 -7.86 -14.25 11.47
C ASN A 33 -6.43 -13.70 11.31
N ALA A 34 -5.60 -14.38 10.54
CA ALA A 34 -4.22 -13.96 10.31
C ALA A 34 -4.07 -13.00 9.13
N LEU A 35 -5.17 -12.61 8.47
CA LEU A 35 -5.13 -11.66 7.36
C LEU A 35 -5.02 -10.23 7.89
N HIS A 36 -4.09 -9.48 7.30
CA HIS A 36 -3.90 -8.06 7.57
C HIS A 36 -3.89 -7.32 6.24
N LEU A 37 -4.67 -6.26 6.13
CA LEU A 37 -4.70 -5.42 4.93
C LEU A 37 -4.09 -4.07 5.28
N ILE A 38 -3.11 -3.65 4.48
CA ILE A 38 -2.45 -2.35 4.63
C ILE A 38 -2.76 -1.56 3.37
N PHE A 39 -3.50 -0.47 3.52
CA PHE A 39 -3.81 0.42 2.40
C PHE A 39 -2.92 1.66 2.52
N LEU A 40 -2.21 1.99 1.43
CA LEU A 40 -1.19 3.04 1.44
C LEU A 40 -1.45 4.06 0.34
N ASP A 41 -1.08 5.31 0.63
CA ASP A 41 -1.20 6.40 -0.33
C ASP A 41 0.00 7.33 -0.19
N ILE A 42 0.57 7.76 -1.31
CA ILE A 42 1.69 8.70 -1.30
C ILE A 42 1.14 10.10 -1.01
N ASP A 43 1.74 10.77 -0.02
CA ASP A 43 1.34 12.13 0.31
C ASP A 43 1.96 13.12 -0.67
N MET A 44 1.18 14.13 -1.04
CA MET A 44 1.66 15.27 -1.83
C MET A 44 2.13 14.94 -3.24
N LEU A 45 1.70 13.81 -3.81
CA LEU A 45 2.09 13.42 -5.18
C LEU A 45 1.65 14.47 -6.20
N LYS A 46 0.41 14.93 -6.09
CA LYS A 46 -0.13 15.94 -7.01
C LYS A 46 0.71 17.22 -6.96
N LYS A 47 1.07 17.66 -5.76
CA LYS A 47 1.91 18.85 -5.58
C LYS A 47 3.28 18.68 -6.23
N ALA A 48 3.90 17.50 -6.05
CA ALA A 48 5.19 17.22 -6.67
C ALA A 48 5.09 17.27 -8.20
N ASN A 49 4.04 16.65 -8.76
CA ASN A 49 3.81 16.70 -10.21
C ASN A 49 3.60 18.12 -10.70
N ASP A 50 2.80 18.91 -9.99
CA ASP A 50 2.46 20.27 -10.41
C ASP A 50 3.65 21.23 -10.30
N THR A 51 4.53 21.04 -9.31
CA THR A 51 5.66 21.96 -9.08
C THR A 51 6.98 21.49 -9.70
N LEU A 52 7.20 20.18 -9.76
CA LEU A 52 8.49 19.61 -10.21
C LEU A 52 8.36 18.76 -11.47
N GLY A 53 7.12 18.54 -11.96
CA GLY A 53 6.86 17.74 -13.15
C GLY A 53 6.65 16.27 -12.85
N HIS A 54 6.14 15.55 -13.86
CA HIS A 54 5.79 14.13 -13.71
C HIS A 54 6.99 13.24 -13.42
N VAL A 55 8.19 13.67 -13.77
CA VAL A 55 9.42 12.92 -13.43
C VAL A 55 9.56 12.79 -11.91
N ALA A 56 9.24 13.84 -11.17
CA ALA A 56 9.29 13.83 -9.72
C ALA A 56 8.22 12.88 -9.13
N GLY A 57 7.01 12.94 -9.66
CA GLY A 57 5.94 12.02 -9.22
C GLY A 57 6.27 10.57 -9.51
N ASP A 58 6.81 10.30 -10.69
CA ASP A 58 7.25 8.94 -11.07
C ASP A 58 8.35 8.44 -10.12
N GLU A 59 9.30 9.30 -9.77
CA GLU A 59 10.33 8.95 -8.79
C GLU A 59 9.73 8.53 -7.46
N MET A 60 8.74 9.27 -6.97
CA MET A 60 8.05 8.96 -5.72
C MET A 60 7.32 7.62 -5.79
N ILE A 61 6.60 7.37 -6.88
CA ILE A 61 5.86 6.13 -7.08
C ILE A 61 6.81 4.93 -7.10
N ILE A 62 7.90 5.02 -7.85
CA ILE A 62 8.90 3.96 -7.93
C ILE A 62 9.56 3.73 -6.57
N ALA A 63 9.88 4.81 -5.86
CA ALA A 63 10.52 4.73 -4.56
C ALA A 63 9.63 4.04 -3.51
N VAL A 64 8.37 4.44 -3.42
CA VAL A 64 7.41 3.81 -2.49
C VAL A 64 7.23 2.34 -2.83
N SER A 65 7.13 2.03 -4.13
CA SER A 65 6.99 0.65 -4.59
C SER A 65 8.17 -0.21 -4.18
N LYS A 66 9.39 0.33 -4.27
CA LYS A 66 10.58 -0.37 -3.82
C LYS A 66 10.57 -0.60 -2.31
N CYS A 67 10.17 0.39 -1.54
CA CYS A 67 10.03 0.24 -0.08
C CYS A 67 9.00 -0.84 0.27
N ILE A 68 7.88 -0.89 -0.45
CA ILE A 68 6.87 -1.94 -0.27
C ILE A 68 7.45 -3.32 -0.57
N LYS A 69 8.14 -3.46 -1.70
CA LYS A 69 8.76 -4.75 -2.06
C LYS A 69 9.78 -5.20 -1.03
N ASP A 70 10.64 -4.29 -0.61
CA ASP A 70 11.72 -4.61 0.33
C ASP A 70 11.17 -4.97 1.72
N ALA A 71 10.07 -4.34 2.14
CA ALA A 71 9.48 -4.60 3.44
C ALA A 71 8.52 -5.79 3.45
N PHE A 72 7.76 -6.01 2.37
CA PHE A 72 6.64 -6.95 2.38
C PHE A 72 6.70 -8.00 1.28
N GLY A 73 7.54 -7.83 0.26
CA GLY A 73 7.45 -8.64 -0.97
C GLY A 73 7.64 -10.14 -0.78
N ASP A 74 8.38 -10.56 0.23
CA ASP A 74 8.64 -11.98 0.52
C ASP A 74 7.55 -12.64 1.38
N VAL A 75 6.64 -11.85 1.97
CA VAL A 75 5.64 -12.35 2.93
C VAL A 75 4.20 -11.95 2.59
N ALA A 76 4.00 -11.16 1.56
CA ALA A 76 2.68 -10.59 1.27
C ALA A 76 2.43 -10.43 -0.23
N GLU A 77 1.15 -10.28 -0.58
CA GLU A 77 0.73 -9.87 -1.91
C GLU A 77 0.72 -8.33 -1.94
N CYS A 78 1.45 -7.74 -2.88
CA CYS A 78 1.59 -6.30 -2.98
C CYS A 78 1.06 -5.80 -4.32
N PHE A 79 0.10 -4.88 -4.28
CA PHE A 79 -0.61 -4.39 -5.45
C PHE A 79 -0.48 -2.88 -5.59
N ARG A 80 -0.39 -2.42 -6.83
CA ARG A 80 -0.62 -1.00 -7.14
C ARG A 80 -2.10 -0.85 -7.51
N MET A 81 -2.84 -0.08 -6.70
CA MET A 81 -4.29 0.05 -6.83
C MET A 81 -4.70 1.18 -7.77
N GLY A 82 -3.95 2.25 -7.75
CA GLY A 82 -4.19 3.44 -8.56
C GLY A 82 -2.90 4.21 -8.75
N GLY A 83 -2.97 5.48 -9.13
CA GLY A 83 -1.79 6.29 -9.37
C GLY A 83 -0.84 6.33 -8.18
N ASP A 84 -1.36 6.67 -7.02
CA ASP A 84 -0.62 6.87 -5.79
C ASP A 84 -1.08 5.93 -4.65
N GLU A 85 -1.88 4.92 -4.97
CA GLU A 85 -2.46 4.01 -3.97
C GLU A 85 -1.95 2.59 -4.13
N PHE A 86 -1.70 1.94 -2.99
CA PHE A 86 -1.14 0.59 -2.92
C PHE A 86 -1.88 -0.23 -1.87
N LEU A 87 -1.87 -1.53 -2.04
CA LEU A 87 -2.43 -2.47 -1.07
C LEU A 87 -1.42 -3.58 -0.80
N VAL A 88 -1.23 -3.88 0.48
CA VAL A 88 -0.48 -5.07 0.92
C VAL A 88 -1.45 -5.98 1.64
N ALA A 89 -1.57 -7.21 1.18
CA ALA A 89 -2.39 -8.25 1.80
C ALA A 89 -1.46 -9.31 2.37
N MET A 90 -1.42 -9.41 3.68
CA MET A 90 -0.44 -10.23 4.39
C MET A 90 -1.15 -11.21 5.34
N THR A 91 -0.81 -12.47 5.24
CA THR A 91 -1.30 -13.51 6.17
C THR A 91 -0.12 -13.94 7.02
N ALA A 92 -0.10 -13.49 8.28
CA ALA A 92 1.01 -13.71 9.18
C ALA A 92 0.62 -13.42 10.63
N GLU A 93 1.50 -13.76 11.55
CA GLU A 93 1.37 -13.39 12.95
C GLU A 93 1.47 -11.86 13.09
N THR A 94 0.77 -11.30 14.08
CA THR A 94 0.73 -9.86 14.32
C THR A 94 2.13 -9.28 14.51
N GLU A 95 3.02 -10.00 15.18
CA GLU A 95 4.40 -9.55 15.43
C GLU A 95 5.17 -9.38 14.12
N VAL A 96 4.94 -10.26 13.15
CA VAL A 96 5.59 -10.17 11.83
C VAL A 96 5.08 -8.93 11.10
N VAL A 97 3.78 -8.66 11.18
CA VAL A 97 3.21 -7.45 10.58
C VAL A 97 3.85 -6.20 11.18
N HIS A 98 3.96 -6.13 12.51
CA HIS A 98 4.59 -4.99 13.19
C HIS A 98 6.04 -4.80 12.75
N GLU A 99 6.82 -5.89 12.64
CA GLU A 99 8.20 -5.84 12.18
C GLU A 99 8.32 -5.29 10.76
N ARG A 100 7.45 -5.76 9.86
CA ARG A 100 7.51 -5.36 8.46
C ARG A 100 7.03 -3.92 8.27
N VAL A 101 6.01 -3.49 9.00
CA VAL A 101 5.57 -2.10 8.99
C VAL A 101 6.68 -1.18 9.52
N ALA A 102 7.37 -1.58 10.59
CA ALA A 102 8.50 -0.82 11.11
C ALA A 102 9.63 -0.72 10.09
N LEU A 103 9.91 -1.81 9.38
CA LEU A 103 10.91 -1.82 8.31
C LEU A 103 10.49 -0.86 7.18
N PHE A 104 9.23 -0.92 6.76
CA PHE A 104 8.71 -0.03 5.74
C PHE A 104 8.90 1.44 6.14
N ASN A 105 8.51 1.79 7.37
CA ASN A 105 8.66 3.16 7.87
C ASN A 105 10.12 3.61 7.88
N ARG A 106 11.03 2.73 8.26
CA ARG A 106 12.46 3.03 8.24
C ARG A 106 12.98 3.27 6.82
N LEU A 107 12.58 2.42 5.88
CA LEU A 107 13.01 2.56 4.48
C LEU A 107 12.50 3.87 3.89
N VAL A 108 11.25 4.22 4.16
CA VAL A 108 10.66 5.49 3.69
C VAL A 108 11.41 6.67 4.30
N SER A 109 11.68 6.64 5.60
CA SER A 109 12.33 7.74 6.31
C SER A 109 13.78 7.96 5.89
N GLN A 110 14.45 6.91 5.42
CA GLN A 110 15.84 6.97 4.99
C GLN A 110 16.00 7.32 3.51
N TRP A 111 14.90 7.33 2.77
CA TRP A 111 14.95 7.58 1.33
C TRP A 111 15.19 9.06 1.02
N SER A 112 16.00 9.30 -0.01
CA SER A 112 16.18 10.62 -0.59
C SER A 112 16.36 10.44 -2.09
N GLY A 113 15.68 11.26 -2.88
CA GLY A 113 15.66 11.11 -4.31
C GLY A 113 16.44 12.21 -5.03
N ARG A 114 16.40 12.12 -6.35
CA ARG A 114 17.03 13.09 -7.23
C ARG A 114 16.20 14.35 -7.39
N TYR A 115 14.88 14.20 -7.51
CA TYR A 115 13.94 15.30 -7.74
C TYR A 115 13.18 15.67 -6.49
N VAL A 116 12.98 14.70 -5.60
CA VAL A 116 12.25 14.87 -4.35
C VAL A 116 13.16 14.44 -3.20
N ASP A 117 13.26 15.27 -2.17
CA ASP A 117 14.16 15.01 -1.04
C ASP A 117 13.62 13.94 -0.09
N ARG A 118 12.31 13.89 0.09
CA ARG A 118 11.69 13.05 1.11
C ARG A 118 10.38 12.44 0.61
N LEU A 119 10.08 11.26 1.13
CA LEU A 119 8.80 10.60 0.94
C LEU A 119 7.99 10.68 2.22
N THR A 120 6.68 10.86 2.06
CA THR A 120 5.71 10.69 3.13
C THR A 120 4.59 9.82 2.61
N VAL A 121 4.26 8.78 3.36
CA VAL A 121 3.22 7.82 2.99
C VAL A 121 2.22 7.72 4.13
N SER A 122 0.95 7.86 3.80
CA SER A 122 -0.14 7.62 4.75
C SER A 122 -0.64 6.19 4.56
N TYR A 123 -0.93 5.49 5.65
CA TYR A 123 -1.44 4.12 5.53
C TYR A 123 -2.35 3.77 6.70
N GLY A 124 -3.15 2.74 6.51
CA GLY A 124 -3.96 2.13 7.54
C GLY A 124 -3.78 0.62 7.53
N VAL A 125 -3.69 0.02 8.70
CA VAL A 125 -3.58 -1.43 8.86
C VAL A 125 -4.85 -1.93 9.51
N ALA A 126 -5.60 -2.79 8.80
CA ALA A 126 -6.80 -3.43 9.34
C ALA A 126 -6.53 -4.93 9.45
N SER A 127 -6.59 -5.45 10.66
CA SER A 127 -6.30 -6.85 10.95
C SER A 127 -7.60 -7.61 11.23
N ALA A 128 -7.77 -8.76 10.58
CA ALA A 128 -9.01 -9.53 10.71
C ALA A 128 -9.26 -9.96 12.16
N ASN A 129 -8.21 -10.21 12.94
CA ASN A 129 -8.36 -10.61 14.34
C ASN A 129 -8.89 -9.48 15.24
N GLU A 130 -8.74 -8.23 14.80
CA GLU A 130 -9.24 -7.06 15.53
C GLU A 130 -10.67 -6.70 15.13
N TYR A 131 -11.14 -7.20 13.99
CA TYR A 131 -12.47 -6.93 13.44
C TYR A 131 -13.19 -8.24 13.12
N PRO A 132 -13.46 -9.08 14.13
CA PRO A 132 -14.14 -10.36 13.89
C PRO A 132 -15.51 -10.11 13.29
N GLY A 133 -15.87 -10.89 12.29
CA GLY A 133 -17.16 -10.76 11.63
C GLY A 133 -17.17 -9.88 10.39
N LEU A 134 -16.14 -9.09 10.14
CA LEU A 134 -16.04 -8.33 8.88
C LEU A 134 -15.64 -9.27 7.74
N ASN A 135 -16.26 -9.09 6.58
CA ASN A 135 -15.81 -9.77 5.38
C ASN A 135 -14.62 -9.02 4.77
N PHE A 136 -14.06 -9.55 3.69
CA PHE A 136 -12.87 -8.97 3.05
C PHE A 136 -13.12 -7.52 2.62
N GLU A 137 -14.25 -7.26 1.98
CA GLU A 137 -14.59 -5.92 1.48
C GLU A 137 -14.70 -4.92 2.62
N GLU A 138 -15.34 -5.31 3.73
CA GLU A 138 -15.48 -4.45 4.90
C GLU A 138 -14.13 -4.20 5.57
N LEU A 139 -13.28 -5.22 5.62
CA LEU A 139 -11.93 -5.08 6.19
C LEU A 139 -11.08 -4.13 5.34
N LEU A 140 -11.18 -4.24 4.02
CA LEU A 140 -10.48 -3.34 3.10
C LEU A 140 -10.95 -1.89 3.29
N LYS A 141 -12.26 -1.69 3.43
CA LYS A 141 -12.83 -0.37 3.68
C LYS A 141 -12.32 0.21 4.99
N THR A 142 -12.16 -0.62 6.01
CA THR A 142 -11.60 -0.20 7.29
C THR A 142 -10.17 0.27 7.13
N ALA A 143 -9.33 -0.47 6.40
CA ALA A 143 -7.95 -0.06 6.13
C ALA A 143 -7.89 1.27 5.37
N ASP A 144 -8.75 1.43 4.36
CA ASP A 144 -8.83 2.66 3.57
C ASP A 144 -9.22 3.85 4.44
N ASN A 145 -10.22 3.69 5.29
CA ASN A 145 -10.65 4.76 6.21
C ASN A 145 -9.53 5.15 7.17
N MET A 146 -8.78 4.18 7.69
CA MET A 146 -7.65 4.45 8.58
C MET A 146 -6.54 5.19 7.84
N MET A 147 -6.26 4.82 6.59
CA MET A 147 -5.29 5.51 5.74
C MET A 147 -5.73 6.97 5.52
N TYR A 148 -6.99 7.18 5.21
CA TYR A 148 -7.52 8.52 4.98
C TYR A 148 -7.39 9.41 6.23
N ASP A 149 -7.67 8.86 7.42
CA ASP A 149 -7.50 9.59 8.67
C ASP A 149 -6.03 9.94 8.93
N SER A 150 -5.12 9.00 8.66
CA SER A 150 -3.68 9.23 8.74
C SER A 150 -3.25 10.36 7.78
N LYS A 151 -3.79 10.33 6.55
CA LYS A 151 -3.47 11.35 5.54
C LYS A 151 -3.88 12.75 5.99
N LYS A 152 -5.05 12.89 6.60
CA LYS A 152 -5.51 14.18 7.14
C LYS A 152 -4.55 14.73 8.20
N GLN A 153 -4.06 13.86 9.08
CA GLN A 153 -3.14 14.26 10.13
C GLN A 153 -1.80 14.73 9.56
N GLN A 154 -1.27 14.02 8.57
CA GLN A 154 0.04 14.31 8.00
C GLN A 154 0.05 15.54 7.11
N THR A 155 -0.98 15.71 6.29
CA THR A 155 -1.00 16.78 5.28
C THR A 155 -1.73 18.03 5.75
N GLY A 156 -2.40 17.98 6.90
CA GLY A 156 -3.27 19.05 7.35
C GLY A 156 -4.51 19.20 6.48
N CYS A 157 -4.82 18.24 5.67
CA CYS A 157 -5.97 18.26 4.78
C CYS A 157 -7.27 18.22 5.58
N ARG A 158 -8.20 19.11 5.26
CA ARG A 158 -9.50 19.19 5.94
C ARG A 158 -10.61 18.87 4.97
#